data_172a9e6390a41de995db244f58f518b3
#
_entry.id   172a9e6390a41de995db244f58f518b3
#
_cell.length_a   1.000
_cell.length_b   1.000
_cell.length_c   1.000
_cell.angle_alpha   90.00
_cell.angle_beta   90.00
_cell.angle_gamma   90.00
#
_symmetry.space_group_name_H-M   'P 1'
#
loop_
_entity.id
_entity.type
_entity.pdbx_description
1 polymer ?
#
loop_
_entity_poly.entity_id
_entity_poly.type
_entity_poly.pdbx_seq_one_letter_code
_entity_poly.pdbx_strand_id
1 'polypeptide(L)'
;MDTATNPLDGTRIAYRTFDARPADARPGGDDPREPARAPVVLVHGTALSQAIWRGFGWVRALSPTRPVITLDLRGHGRSGTPHDPAAYAMDLMVADVVAVLDAVGASVVHHVGYSLGARVGFSLAAAHPDRLLSTSSLGGSPRSGVGVFDRVFFPGCIDALEAGGMPGFLEAWEQHSGHPVDSATRGAFLADDARALAAYMRESERDAGVPDQVVAGSAVPLLLVAGTRDPERLRAAQHVKALRPDAPLVELAGATHADTPRHPDALPAVAAFIDAL
;
A
#
# COMPACT_ATOMS: atom_id res chain seq x y z
N MET A 1 -19.35 1.82 -2.77
CA MET A 1 -18.24 1.97 -1.80
C MET A 1 -18.79 1.55 -0.48
N ASP A 2 -18.20 0.55 0.10
CA ASP A 2 -18.64 -0.08 1.32
C ASP A 2 -17.70 0.30 2.47
N THR A 3 -18.04 -0.07 3.69
CA THR A 3 -17.21 0.20 4.87
C THR A 3 -17.15 -1.03 5.77
N ALA A 4 -15.93 -1.34 6.23
CA ALA A 4 -15.69 -2.24 7.34
C ALA A 4 -15.40 -1.43 8.61
N THR A 5 -15.59 -2.02 9.77
CA THR A 5 -15.26 -1.38 11.06
C THR A 5 -14.15 -2.18 11.72
N ASN A 6 -13.07 -1.49 12.09
CA ASN A 6 -11.99 -2.12 12.83
C ASN A 6 -12.53 -2.55 14.20
N PRO A 7 -12.43 -3.84 14.58
CA PRO A 7 -12.99 -4.34 15.82
C PRO A 7 -12.23 -3.86 17.07
N LEU A 8 -11.02 -3.35 16.94
CA LEU A 8 -10.17 -2.93 18.07
C LEU A 8 -10.49 -1.50 18.53
N ASP A 9 -10.83 -0.59 17.62
CA ASP A 9 -11.02 0.83 17.95
C ASP A 9 -12.24 1.50 17.30
N GLY A 10 -13.01 0.74 16.49
CA GLY A 10 -14.21 1.26 15.83
C GLY A 10 -13.96 2.11 14.60
N THR A 11 -12.71 2.27 14.15
CA THR A 11 -12.40 3.07 12.96
C THR A 11 -13.05 2.47 11.72
N ARG A 12 -13.72 3.33 10.92
CA ARG A 12 -14.37 2.92 9.68
C ARG A 12 -13.39 2.94 8.53
N ILE A 13 -13.33 1.84 7.79
CA ILE A 13 -12.43 1.65 6.64
C ILE A 13 -13.25 1.52 5.37
N ALA A 14 -13.08 2.48 4.46
CA ALA A 14 -13.76 2.48 3.18
C ALA A 14 -13.05 1.55 2.19
N TYR A 15 -13.84 0.72 1.50
CA TYR A 15 -13.30 -0.20 0.52
C TYR A 15 -14.22 -0.36 -0.70
N ARG A 16 -13.70 -1.01 -1.74
CA ARG A 16 -14.44 -1.43 -2.94
C ARG A 16 -14.01 -2.83 -3.34
N THR A 17 -14.96 -3.58 -3.83
CA THR A 17 -14.73 -4.85 -4.52
C THR A 17 -14.99 -4.70 -6.01
N PHE A 18 -14.25 -5.45 -6.79
CA PHE A 18 -14.43 -5.59 -8.23
C PHE A 18 -14.40 -7.08 -8.50
N ASP A 19 -15.57 -7.62 -8.81
CA ASP A 19 -15.70 -9.03 -9.12
C ASP A 19 -15.04 -9.35 -10.45
N ALA A 20 -14.52 -10.56 -10.57
CA ALA A 20 -14.11 -11.09 -11.85
C ALA A 20 -15.36 -11.10 -12.75
N ARG A 21 -15.47 -10.10 -13.64
CA ARG A 21 -16.46 -10.17 -14.72
C ARG A 21 -15.85 -11.04 -15.78
N PRO A 22 -16.57 -12.08 -16.26
CA PRO A 22 -16.26 -12.65 -17.54
C PRO A 22 -16.23 -11.50 -18.56
N ALA A 23 -15.08 -11.22 -19.16
CA ALA A 23 -15.03 -10.38 -20.35
C ALA A 23 -15.92 -11.08 -21.36
N ASP A 24 -17.11 -10.52 -21.61
CA ASP A 24 -18.11 -11.07 -22.51
C ASP A 24 -18.33 -12.58 -22.28
N ALA A 25 -19.27 -12.91 -21.38
CA ALA A 25 -19.80 -14.26 -21.28
C ALA A 25 -20.28 -14.69 -22.67
N ARG A 26 -19.40 -15.31 -23.45
CA ARG A 26 -19.85 -16.12 -24.58
C ARG A 26 -20.70 -17.22 -23.96
N PRO A 27 -21.95 -17.40 -24.40
CA PRO A 27 -22.73 -18.51 -23.91
C PRO A 27 -21.98 -19.80 -24.30
N GLY A 28 -21.35 -20.45 -23.30
CA GLY A 28 -20.68 -21.73 -23.51
C GLY A 28 -19.31 -21.94 -22.87
N GLY A 29 -18.82 -21.07 -21.92
CA GLY A 29 -17.45 -21.14 -21.39
C GLY A 29 -17.28 -21.13 -19.89
N ASP A 30 -18.30 -21.30 -19.08
CA ASP A 30 -18.14 -21.54 -17.63
C ASP A 30 -17.89 -23.04 -17.44
N ASP A 31 -16.64 -23.48 -17.41
CA ASP A 31 -16.31 -24.76 -16.81
C ASP A 31 -16.38 -24.58 -15.28
N PRO A 32 -17.44 -25.11 -14.60
CA PRO A 32 -17.57 -24.97 -13.15
C PRO A 32 -16.47 -25.69 -12.36
N ARG A 33 -15.49 -26.23 -13.07
CA ARG A 33 -14.33 -26.95 -12.52
C ARG A 33 -13.06 -26.12 -12.43
N GLU A 34 -13.01 -24.90 -13.04
CA GLU A 34 -11.89 -24.00 -12.79
C GLU A 34 -12.02 -23.37 -11.39
N PRO A 35 -11.07 -23.62 -10.47
CA PRO A 35 -11.14 -23.01 -9.13
C PRO A 35 -11.08 -21.49 -9.27
N ALA A 36 -12.02 -20.80 -8.61
CA ALA A 36 -12.01 -19.35 -8.58
C ALA A 36 -10.63 -18.87 -8.09
N ARG A 37 -9.95 -18.03 -8.88
CA ARG A 37 -8.65 -17.49 -8.49
C ARG A 37 -8.79 -16.65 -7.24
N ALA A 38 -7.83 -16.76 -6.31
CA ALA A 38 -7.86 -16.04 -5.05
C ALA A 38 -7.85 -14.52 -5.26
N PRO A 39 -8.57 -13.76 -4.38
CA PRO A 39 -8.64 -12.31 -4.47
C PRO A 39 -7.28 -11.63 -4.31
N VAL A 40 -7.15 -10.43 -4.89
CA VAL A 40 -6.02 -9.51 -4.65
C VAL A 40 -6.52 -8.33 -3.85
N VAL A 41 -5.86 -8.00 -2.73
CA VAL A 41 -6.06 -6.75 -2.00
C VAL A 41 -4.97 -5.75 -2.37
N LEU A 42 -5.38 -4.54 -2.79
CA LEU A 42 -4.49 -3.46 -3.23
C LEU A 42 -4.49 -2.34 -2.19
N VAL A 43 -3.33 -2.07 -1.59
CA VAL A 43 -3.17 -1.11 -0.48
C VAL A 43 -2.24 0.03 -0.89
N HIS A 44 -2.75 1.27 -0.87
CA HIS A 44 -2.08 2.47 -1.37
C HIS A 44 -1.00 3.01 -0.40
N GLY A 45 -0.24 4.01 -0.86
CA GLY A 45 0.79 4.72 -0.09
C GLY A 45 0.28 5.95 0.65
N THR A 46 1.17 6.60 1.41
CA THR A 46 0.93 7.83 2.18
C THR A 46 0.37 8.96 1.30
N ALA A 47 -0.60 9.71 1.82
CA ALA A 47 -1.27 10.84 1.18
C ALA A 47 -1.91 10.49 -0.18
N LEU A 48 -2.33 9.24 -0.34
CA LEU A 48 -3.02 8.72 -1.52
C LEU A 48 -4.33 8.04 -1.08
N SER A 49 -5.05 7.51 -2.05
CA SER A 49 -6.27 6.73 -1.79
C SER A 49 -6.33 5.51 -2.72
N GLN A 50 -7.29 4.63 -2.48
CA GLN A 50 -7.56 3.48 -3.36
C GLN A 50 -7.79 3.87 -4.83
N ALA A 51 -8.06 5.15 -5.11
CA ALA A 51 -8.30 5.64 -6.46
C ALA A 51 -7.10 5.44 -7.40
N ILE A 52 -5.86 5.43 -6.87
CA ILE A 52 -4.65 5.20 -7.66
C ILE A 52 -4.69 3.87 -8.42
N TRP A 53 -5.26 2.84 -7.82
CA TRP A 53 -5.30 1.50 -8.41
C TRP A 53 -6.18 1.43 -9.65
N ARG A 54 -7.25 2.24 -9.68
CA ARG A 54 -8.06 2.42 -10.89
C ARG A 54 -7.35 3.33 -11.90
N GLY A 55 -6.79 4.44 -11.40
CA GLY A 55 -6.09 5.44 -12.23
C GLY A 55 -4.91 4.84 -13.00
N PHE A 56 -4.13 3.98 -12.36
CA PHE A 56 -2.96 3.32 -12.97
C PHE A 56 -3.30 1.99 -13.67
N GLY A 57 -4.58 1.64 -13.77
CA GLY A 57 -5.04 0.50 -14.56
C GLY A 57 -4.97 -0.87 -13.86
N TRP A 58 -4.54 -0.94 -12.60
CA TRP A 58 -4.41 -2.21 -11.86
C TRP A 58 -5.73 -2.97 -11.74
N VAL A 59 -6.80 -2.26 -11.34
CA VAL A 59 -8.14 -2.87 -11.24
C VAL A 59 -8.58 -3.41 -12.59
N ARG A 60 -8.44 -2.62 -13.67
CA ARG A 60 -8.83 -3.04 -15.03
C ARG A 60 -8.07 -4.28 -15.51
N ALA A 61 -6.81 -4.40 -15.13
CA ALA A 61 -5.98 -5.52 -15.57
C ALA A 61 -6.25 -6.81 -14.77
N LEU A 62 -6.51 -6.70 -13.47
CA LEU A 62 -6.63 -7.86 -12.57
C LEU A 62 -8.08 -8.36 -12.45
N SER A 63 -9.08 -7.47 -12.45
CA SER A 63 -10.48 -7.86 -12.22
C SER A 63 -11.11 -8.77 -13.26
N PRO A 64 -10.62 -8.89 -14.51
CA PRO A 64 -11.14 -9.90 -15.43
C PRO A 64 -10.82 -11.35 -15.02
N THR A 65 -9.78 -11.57 -14.23
CA THR A 65 -9.29 -12.92 -13.89
C THR A 65 -9.46 -13.30 -12.43
N ARG A 66 -9.64 -12.36 -11.53
CA ARG A 66 -9.76 -12.59 -10.09
C ARG A 66 -10.47 -11.42 -9.38
N PRO A 67 -11.11 -11.64 -8.24
CA PRO A 67 -11.67 -10.55 -7.45
C PRO A 67 -10.56 -9.58 -7.00
N VAL A 68 -10.84 -8.28 -7.05
CA VAL A 68 -9.93 -7.23 -6.60
C VAL A 68 -10.59 -6.45 -5.48
N ILE A 69 -9.89 -6.28 -4.37
CA ILE A 69 -10.29 -5.50 -3.21
C ILE A 69 -9.37 -4.28 -3.14
N THR A 70 -9.92 -3.09 -3.01
CA THR A 70 -9.16 -1.87 -2.75
C THR A 70 -9.70 -1.19 -1.51
N LEU A 71 -8.85 -0.59 -0.69
CA LEU A 71 -9.28 0.13 0.51
C LEU A 71 -8.54 1.46 0.64
N ASP A 72 -9.16 2.41 1.33
CA ASP A 72 -8.48 3.59 1.84
C ASP A 72 -7.95 3.24 3.25
N LEU A 73 -6.65 3.41 3.49
CA LEU A 73 -6.09 3.27 4.83
C LEU A 73 -6.68 4.33 5.77
N ARG A 74 -6.73 4.06 7.08
CA ARG A 74 -7.11 5.08 8.06
C ARG A 74 -6.30 6.37 7.86
N GLY A 75 -6.90 7.50 8.11
CA GLY A 75 -6.31 8.82 7.85
C GLY A 75 -6.32 9.26 6.38
N HIS A 76 -6.83 8.43 5.46
CA HIS A 76 -6.78 8.69 4.02
C HIS A 76 -8.13 8.50 3.35
N GLY A 77 -8.34 9.21 2.27
CA GLY A 77 -9.46 9.04 1.38
C GLY A 77 -10.83 9.19 2.07
N ARG A 78 -11.59 8.11 2.16
CA ARG A 78 -12.93 8.09 2.77
C ARG A 78 -13.01 7.25 4.05
N SER A 79 -11.88 6.76 4.52
CA SER A 79 -11.77 6.09 5.81
C SER A 79 -11.79 7.06 6.97
N GLY A 80 -11.98 6.56 8.19
CA GLY A 80 -11.91 7.36 9.41
C GLY A 80 -10.55 8.07 9.55
N THR A 81 -10.60 9.30 10.05
CA THR A 81 -9.43 10.19 10.18
C THR A 81 -9.17 10.56 11.64
N PRO A 82 -8.77 9.60 12.51
CA PRO A 82 -8.43 9.92 13.89
C PRO A 82 -7.24 10.90 13.93
N HIS A 83 -7.23 11.79 14.93
CA HIS A 83 -6.17 12.80 15.10
C HIS A 83 -5.16 12.44 16.20
N ASP A 84 -5.37 11.35 16.92
CA ASP A 84 -4.42 10.83 17.89
C ASP A 84 -3.34 9.99 17.19
N PRO A 85 -2.05 10.29 17.32
CA PRO A 85 -0.99 9.47 16.76
C PRO A 85 -1.09 7.99 17.12
N ALA A 86 -1.47 7.63 18.35
CA ALA A 86 -1.59 6.25 18.80
C ALA A 86 -2.64 5.44 17.97
N ALA A 87 -3.60 6.12 17.37
CA ALA A 87 -4.57 5.50 16.46
C ALA A 87 -3.95 5.03 15.14
N TYR A 88 -2.68 5.33 14.88
CA TYR A 88 -1.94 4.91 13.69
C TYR A 88 -0.90 3.84 13.97
N ALA A 89 -0.94 3.23 15.15
CA ALA A 89 -0.12 2.07 15.49
C ALA A 89 -0.29 0.96 14.43
N MET A 90 0.79 0.30 14.07
CA MET A 90 0.81 -0.62 12.93
C MET A 90 -0.13 -1.81 13.10
N ASP A 91 -0.33 -2.28 14.32
CA ASP A 91 -1.30 -3.34 14.65
C ASP A 91 -2.74 -2.93 14.31
N LEU A 92 -3.12 -1.67 14.57
CA LEU A 92 -4.43 -1.13 14.19
C LEU A 92 -4.58 -1.03 12.66
N MET A 93 -3.51 -0.63 11.95
CA MET A 93 -3.53 -0.58 10.48
C MET A 93 -3.60 -1.98 9.85
N VAL A 94 -2.98 -2.97 10.45
CA VAL A 94 -3.11 -4.38 10.07
C VAL A 94 -4.54 -4.86 10.30
N ALA A 95 -5.11 -4.56 11.47
CA ALA A 95 -6.49 -4.91 11.80
C ALA A 95 -7.51 -4.25 10.86
N ASP A 96 -7.23 -3.06 10.30
CA ASP A 96 -8.07 -2.46 9.25
C ASP A 96 -8.14 -3.34 8.00
N VAL A 97 -7.00 -3.84 7.54
CA VAL A 97 -6.97 -4.72 6.37
C VAL A 97 -7.72 -6.01 6.66
N VAL A 98 -7.47 -6.63 7.83
CA VAL A 98 -8.17 -7.85 8.25
C VAL A 98 -9.69 -7.62 8.33
N ALA A 99 -10.14 -6.51 8.91
CA ALA A 99 -11.56 -6.16 8.98
C ALA A 99 -12.21 -6.05 7.60
N VAL A 100 -11.49 -5.49 6.60
CA VAL A 100 -11.97 -5.45 5.21
C VAL A 100 -12.04 -6.86 4.62
N LEU A 101 -11.01 -7.70 4.81
CA LEU A 101 -11.02 -9.08 4.33
C LEU A 101 -12.18 -9.87 4.91
N ASP A 102 -12.44 -9.71 6.20
CA ASP A 102 -13.57 -10.39 6.89
C ASP A 102 -14.91 -9.88 6.36
N ALA A 103 -15.06 -8.57 6.15
CA ALA A 103 -16.29 -7.98 5.63
C ALA A 103 -16.63 -8.45 4.21
N VAL A 104 -15.64 -8.80 3.39
CA VAL A 104 -15.86 -9.34 2.04
C VAL A 104 -15.84 -10.88 2.00
N GLY A 105 -15.64 -11.55 3.14
CA GLY A 105 -15.57 -13.01 3.21
C GLY A 105 -14.32 -13.63 2.58
N ALA A 106 -13.24 -12.85 2.42
CA ALA A 106 -11.98 -13.34 1.86
C ALA A 106 -11.11 -13.95 2.96
N SER A 107 -11.03 -15.27 3.01
CA SER A 107 -10.22 -15.99 4.01
C SER A 107 -8.72 -15.80 3.77
N VAL A 108 -8.28 -15.88 2.52
CA VAL A 108 -6.89 -15.68 2.10
C VAL A 108 -6.84 -14.81 0.84
N VAL A 109 -5.78 -14.02 0.69
CA VAL A 109 -5.60 -13.10 -0.46
C VAL A 109 -4.15 -13.02 -0.90
N HIS A 110 -3.93 -12.54 -2.13
CA HIS A 110 -2.66 -11.95 -2.51
C HIS A 110 -2.67 -10.47 -2.11
N HIS A 111 -1.67 -10.04 -1.34
CA HIS A 111 -1.52 -8.63 -0.95
C HIS A 111 -0.59 -7.91 -1.94
N VAL A 112 -0.99 -6.74 -2.39
CA VAL A 112 -0.15 -5.83 -3.17
C VAL A 112 -0.17 -4.46 -2.50
N GLY A 113 0.96 -4.04 -1.98
CA GLY A 113 1.07 -2.77 -1.28
C GLY A 113 2.07 -1.83 -1.93
N TYR A 114 1.75 -0.54 -1.95
CA TYR A 114 2.67 0.50 -2.37
C TYR A 114 3.10 1.35 -1.18
N SER A 115 4.42 1.55 -1.01
CA SER A 115 5.00 2.41 0.03
C SER A 115 4.48 2.05 1.44
N LEU A 116 3.63 2.89 2.06
CA LEU A 116 2.94 2.59 3.32
C LEU A 116 2.15 1.27 3.22
N GLY A 117 1.39 1.06 2.14
CA GLY A 117 0.65 -0.18 1.95
C GLY A 117 1.53 -1.42 1.91
N ALA A 118 2.74 -1.31 1.37
CA ALA A 118 3.72 -2.40 1.41
C ALA A 118 4.25 -2.64 2.83
N ARG A 119 4.45 -1.59 3.63
CA ARG A 119 4.81 -1.71 5.05
C ARG A 119 3.73 -2.42 5.86
N VAL A 120 2.45 -2.05 5.63
CA VAL A 120 1.31 -2.78 6.19
C VAL A 120 1.35 -4.25 5.78
N GLY A 121 1.71 -4.55 4.51
CA GLY A 121 1.86 -5.93 4.03
C GLY A 121 2.94 -6.73 4.74
N PHE A 122 4.10 -6.15 5.05
CA PHE A 122 5.12 -6.82 5.87
C PHE A 122 4.61 -7.13 7.29
N SER A 123 3.92 -6.18 7.90
CA SER A 123 3.34 -6.34 9.25
C SER A 123 2.17 -7.35 9.24
N LEU A 124 1.34 -7.35 8.20
CA LEU A 124 0.28 -8.34 8.01
C LEU A 124 0.87 -9.74 7.83
N ALA A 125 1.95 -9.89 7.04
CA ALA A 125 2.65 -11.18 6.88
C ALA A 125 3.30 -11.69 8.17
N ALA A 126 3.69 -10.80 9.06
CA ALA A 126 4.22 -11.15 10.38
C ALA A 126 3.14 -11.56 11.37
N ALA A 127 1.99 -10.86 11.38
CA ALA A 127 0.92 -11.05 12.37
C ALA A 127 -0.12 -12.09 11.93
N HIS A 128 -0.43 -12.16 10.62
CA HIS A 128 -1.48 -13.01 10.05
C HIS A 128 -1.00 -13.70 8.76
N PRO A 129 0.06 -14.51 8.81
CA PRO A 129 0.58 -15.21 7.63
C PRO A 129 -0.45 -16.14 6.97
N ASP A 130 -1.39 -16.66 7.76
CA ASP A 130 -2.50 -17.52 7.34
C ASP A 130 -3.54 -16.78 6.47
N ARG A 131 -3.54 -15.45 6.46
CA ARG A 131 -4.42 -14.64 5.62
C ARG A 131 -3.81 -14.30 4.25
N LEU A 132 -2.56 -14.72 3.99
CA LEU A 132 -1.80 -14.33 2.81
C LEU A 132 -1.33 -15.53 1.99
N LEU A 133 -1.68 -15.54 0.71
CA LEU A 133 -1.05 -16.41 -0.29
C LEU A 133 0.29 -15.83 -0.76
N SER A 134 0.39 -14.51 -0.83
CA SER A 134 1.63 -13.81 -1.13
C SER A 134 1.56 -12.33 -0.77
N THR A 135 2.73 -11.68 -0.72
CA THR A 135 2.86 -10.22 -0.58
C THR A 135 3.75 -9.67 -1.69
N SER A 136 3.29 -8.63 -2.38
CA SER A 136 4.09 -7.85 -3.33
C SER A 136 4.32 -6.45 -2.75
N SER A 137 5.58 -6.10 -2.53
CA SER A 137 6.03 -4.83 -1.95
C SER A 137 6.53 -3.89 -3.05
N LEU A 138 5.76 -2.87 -3.40
CA LEU A 138 6.11 -1.84 -4.38
C LEU A 138 6.71 -0.63 -3.64
N GLY A 139 8.02 -0.46 -3.71
CA GLY A 139 8.73 0.64 -3.05
C GLY A 139 8.54 0.68 -1.54
N GLY A 140 8.33 -0.48 -0.90
CA GLY A 140 8.12 -0.60 0.53
C GLY A 140 9.38 -0.92 1.31
N SER A 141 9.23 -0.88 2.64
CA SER A 141 10.23 -1.32 3.61
C SER A 141 9.52 -1.92 4.82
N PRO A 142 10.01 -2.99 5.42
CA PRO A 142 9.46 -3.52 6.67
C PRO A 142 9.63 -2.57 7.85
N ARG A 143 10.48 -1.54 7.71
CA ARG A 143 10.77 -0.54 8.73
C ARG A 143 10.56 0.87 8.21
N SER A 144 10.13 1.74 9.07
CA SER A 144 10.28 3.20 8.96
C SER A 144 11.45 3.62 9.87
N GLY A 145 11.70 4.86 9.97
CA GLY A 145 12.70 5.36 10.90
C GLY A 145 12.52 6.86 11.11
N VAL A 146 13.06 7.36 12.17
CA VAL A 146 13.06 8.81 12.45
C VAL A 146 13.57 9.59 11.25
N GLY A 147 12.86 10.64 10.87
CA GLY A 147 13.19 11.50 9.73
C GLY A 147 12.93 10.86 8.36
N VAL A 148 12.16 9.78 8.28
CA VAL A 148 11.81 9.18 6.98
C VAL A 148 11.03 10.15 6.11
N PHE A 149 10.09 10.90 6.69
CA PHE A 149 9.29 11.86 5.95
C PHE A 149 10.09 13.10 5.55
N ASP A 150 11.06 13.52 6.37
CA ASP A 150 12.00 14.58 6.03
C ASP A 150 12.84 14.23 4.78
N ARG A 151 13.19 12.95 4.62
CA ARG A 151 13.92 12.48 3.43
C ARG A 151 13.02 12.28 2.22
N VAL A 152 11.74 11.97 2.44
CA VAL A 152 10.76 11.75 1.35
C VAL A 152 10.23 13.07 0.81
N PHE A 153 9.96 14.03 1.68
CA PHE A 153 9.36 15.31 1.32
C PHE A 153 10.37 16.47 1.49
N PHE A 154 10.58 16.91 2.72
CA PHE A 154 11.54 17.98 3.05
C PHE A 154 11.75 18.03 4.59
N PRO A 155 12.90 18.55 5.07
CA PRO A 155 13.16 18.68 6.50
C PRO A 155 12.11 19.51 7.23
N GLY A 156 11.57 18.99 8.34
CA GLY A 156 10.51 19.65 9.11
C GLY A 156 9.10 19.53 8.48
N CYS A 157 8.90 18.59 7.57
CA CYS A 157 7.64 18.46 6.84
C CYS A 157 6.43 18.18 7.75
N ILE A 158 6.60 17.45 8.86
CA ILE A 158 5.49 17.18 9.80
C ILE A 158 5.11 18.47 10.53
N ASP A 159 6.10 19.26 10.98
CA ASP A 159 5.83 20.54 11.64
C ASP A 159 5.14 21.54 10.70
N ALA A 160 5.55 21.58 9.43
CA ALA A 160 4.89 22.39 8.41
C ALA A 160 3.43 21.96 8.19
N LEU A 161 3.17 20.65 8.20
CA LEU A 161 1.82 20.10 8.08
C LEU A 161 0.95 20.45 9.30
N GLU A 162 1.50 20.36 10.51
CA GLU A 162 0.79 20.73 11.75
C GLU A 162 0.48 22.22 11.84
N ALA A 163 1.43 23.07 11.41
CA ALA A 163 1.28 24.53 11.50
C ALA A 163 0.43 25.12 10.38
N GLY A 164 0.61 24.67 9.14
CA GLY A 164 0.03 25.27 7.94
C GLY A 164 -1.00 24.40 7.22
N GLY A 165 -1.30 23.21 7.73
CA GLY A 165 -2.15 22.22 7.06
C GLY A 165 -1.59 21.81 5.71
N MET A 166 -2.45 21.20 4.86
CA MET A 166 -2.03 20.77 3.51
C MET A 166 -1.54 21.92 2.61
N PRO A 167 -2.16 23.11 2.62
CA PRO A 167 -1.63 24.23 1.83
C PRO A 167 -0.22 24.62 2.23
N GLY A 168 0.05 24.79 3.54
CA GLY A 168 1.38 25.14 4.04
C GLY A 168 2.43 24.07 3.78
N PHE A 169 2.05 22.81 3.92
CA PHE A 169 2.92 21.67 3.58
C PHE A 169 3.31 21.71 2.09
N LEU A 170 2.35 21.88 1.18
CA LEU A 170 2.60 21.91 -0.25
C LEU A 170 3.47 23.10 -0.66
N GLU A 171 3.23 24.27 -0.08
CA GLU A 171 4.05 25.46 -0.31
C GLU A 171 5.51 25.23 0.13
N ALA A 172 5.72 24.71 1.31
CA ALA A 172 7.06 24.41 1.82
C ALA A 172 7.75 23.31 0.98
N TRP A 173 7.02 22.33 0.51
CA TRP A 173 7.55 21.28 -0.39
C TRP A 173 7.99 21.88 -1.73
N GLU A 174 7.18 22.73 -2.35
CA GLU A 174 7.52 23.43 -3.60
C GLU A 174 8.75 24.33 -3.43
N GLN A 175 8.83 25.05 -2.30
CA GLN A 175 10.01 25.88 -1.97
C GLN A 175 11.27 25.03 -1.81
N HIS A 176 11.19 23.89 -1.11
CA HIS A 176 12.33 23.01 -0.89
C HIS A 176 12.80 22.33 -2.19
N SER A 177 11.87 21.83 -2.99
CA SER A 177 12.18 21.11 -4.24
C SER A 177 12.61 22.02 -5.38
N GLY A 178 12.23 23.30 -5.32
CA GLY A 178 12.41 24.27 -6.41
C GLY A 178 11.48 24.04 -7.60
N HIS A 179 10.49 23.16 -7.47
CA HIS A 179 9.56 22.81 -8.53
C HIS A 179 8.12 22.76 -8.01
N PRO A 180 7.13 23.17 -8.82
CA PRO A 180 5.73 23.01 -8.44
C PRO A 180 5.37 21.52 -8.34
N VAL A 181 4.56 21.18 -7.33
CA VAL A 181 3.92 19.87 -7.24
C VAL A 181 2.88 19.75 -8.36
N ASP A 182 2.90 18.66 -9.10
CA ASP A 182 1.95 18.44 -10.19
C ASP A 182 0.49 18.48 -9.70
N SER A 183 -0.43 18.87 -10.59
CA SER A 183 -1.82 19.15 -10.24
C SER A 183 -2.56 17.94 -9.67
N ALA A 184 -2.23 16.73 -10.09
CA ALA A 184 -2.88 15.51 -9.62
C ALA A 184 -2.42 15.16 -8.19
N THR A 185 -1.11 15.23 -7.93
CA THR A 185 -0.53 15.05 -6.60
C THR A 185 -1.05 16.15 -5.65
N ARG A 186 -1.03 17.42 -6.09
CA ARG A 186 -1.54 18.54 -5.31
C ARG A 186 -3.02 18.36 -4.94
N GLY A 187 -3.84 17.93 -5.90
CA GLY A 187 -5.25 17.65 -5.67
C GLY A 187 -5.48 16.50 -4.68
N ALA A 188 -4.68 15.45 -4.74
CA ALA A 188 -4.74 14.32 -3.81
C ALA A 188 -4.42 14.77 -2.37
N PHE A 189 -3.31 15.51 -2.19
CA PHE A 189 -2.92 16.02 -0.87
C PHE A 189 -3.96 16.98 -0.28
N LEU A 190 -4.47 17.92 -1.06
CA LEU A 190 -5.49 18.86 -0.59
C LEU A 190 -6.83 18.21 -0.19
N ALA A 191 -7.06 16.97 -0.64
CA ALA A 191 -8.25 16.21 -0.27
C ALA A 191 -8.10 15.46 1.06
N ASP A 192 -6.88 15.31 1.58
CA ASP A 192 -6.60 14.59 2.80
C ASP A 192 -6.74 15.49 4.06
N ASP A 193 -7.01 14.87 5.20
CA ASP A 193 -7.02 15.53 6.51
C ASP A 193 -5.58 15.73 7.01
N ALA A 194 -5.13 16.98 7.06
CA ALA A 194 -3.77 17.34 7.47
C ALA A 194 -3.42 16.86 8.89
N ARG A 195 -4.37 16.91 9.85
CA ARG A 195 -4.17 16.49 11.23
C ARG A 195 -4.04 14.97 11.32
N ALA A 196 -4.85 14.25 10.56
CA ALA A 196 -4.78 12.80 10.47
C ALA A 196 -3.45 12.35 9.85
N LEU A 197 -3.01 13.02 8.77
CA LEU A 197 -1.75 12.72 8.13
C LEU A 197 -0.55 13.02 9.05
N ALA A 198 -0.56 14.15 9.76
CA ALA A 198 0.47 14.48 10.74
C ALA A 198 0.52 13.43 11.88
N ALA A 199 -0.64 13.04 12.42
CA ALA A 199 -0.74 12.00 13.45
C ALA A 199 -0.15 10.67 12.97
N TYR A 200 -0.50 10.24 11.74
CA TYR A 200 0.11 9.06 11.12
C TYR A 200 1.63 9.19 10.98
N MET A 201 2.14 10.32 10.49
CA MET A 201 3.57 10.51 10.29
C MET A 201 4.33 10.45 11.64
N ARG A 202 3.81 11.09 12.68
CA ARG A 202 4.39 11.06 14.04
C ARG A 202 4.47 9.63 14.59
N GLU A 203 3.40 8.84 14.46
CA GLU A 203 3.39 7.45 14.93
C GLU A 203 4.32 6.57 14.09
N SER A 204 4.30 6.77 12.78
CA SER A 204 5.15 6.02 11.86
C SER A 204 6.65 6.16 12.15
N GLU A 205 7.11 7.31 12.68
CA GLU A 205 8.51 7.52 13.09
C GLU A 205 8.87 6.80 14.39
N ARG A 206 7.88 6.47 15.21
CA ARG A 206 8.08 5.73 16.48
C ARG A 206 8.07 4.22 16.27
N ASP A 207 7.45 3.77 15.17
CA ASP A 207 7.30 2.35 14.90
C ASP A 207 8.64 1.72 14.49
N ALA A 208 9.09 0.73 15.27
CA ALA A 208 10.32 -0.02 15.02
C ALA A 208 10.24 -0.90 13.74
N GLY A 209 9.02 -1.16 13.24
CA GLY A 209 8.76 -2.03 12.10
C GLY A 209 8.96 -3.52 12.40
N VAL A 210 8.93 -4.32 11.35
CA VAL A 210 9.10 -5.78 11.45
C VAL A 210 10.59 -6.12 11.61
N PRO A 211 10.99 -6.87 12.65
CA PRO A 211 12.38 -7.28 12.86
C PRO A 211 12.91 -8.16 11.72
N ASP A 212 14.21 -8.07 11.41
CA ASP A 212 14.87 -8.83 10.35
C ASP A 212 14.68 -10.35 10.49
N GLN A 213 14.72 -10.86 11.73
CA GLN A 213 14.49 -12.27 12.00
C GLN A 213 13.07 -12.73 11.62
N VAL A 214 12.07 -11.87 11.83
CA VAL A 214 10.66 -12.15 11.46
C VAL A 214 10.52 -12.12 9.95
N VAL A 215 11.13 -11.14 9.28
CA VAL A 215 11.14 -11.06 7.81
C VAL A 215 11.82 -12.30 7.22
N ALA A 216 12.99 -12.69 7.74
CA ALA A 216 13.75 -13.85 7.28
C ALA A 216 13.00 -15.16 7.51
N GLY A 217 12.29 -15.29 8.63
CA GLY A 217 11.54 -16.51 8.99
C GLY A 217 10.14 -16.61 8.38
N SER A 218 9.67 -15.59 7.67
CA SER A 218 8.32 -15.61 7.08
C SER A 218 8.23 -16.66 5.96
N ALA A 219 7.20 -17.49 6.00
CA ALA A 219 6.90 -18.46 4.93
C ALA A 219 6.03 -17.85 3.80
N VAL A 220 5.53 -16.63 3.97
CA VAL A 220 4.70 -15.97 2.96
C VAL A 220 5.55 -15.65 1.72
N PRO A 221 5.18 -16.11 0.52
CA PRO A 221 5.84 -15.74 -0.73
C PRO A 221 5.89 -14.23 -0.91
N LEU A 222 7.07 -13.69 -1.27
CA LEU A 222 7.31 -12.25 -1.30
C LEU A 222 7.91 -11.83 -2.65
N LEU A 223 7.33 -10.81 -3.27
CA LEU A 223 7.90 -10.09 -4.40
C LEU A 223 8.33 -8.69 -3.96
N LEU A 224 9.54 -8.29 -4.33
CA LEU A 224 10.08 -6.96 -4.10
C LEU A 224 10.14 -6.21 -5.43
N VAL A 225 9.63 -4.97 -5.45
CA VAL A 225 9.66 -4.09 -6.63
C VAL A 225 10.15 -2.71 -6.20
N ALA A 226 11.20 -2.20 -6.81
CA ALA A 226 11.74 -0.89 -6.48
C ALA A 226 12.28 -0.16 -7.71
N GLY A 227 12.13 1.17 -7.75
CA GLY A 227 12.66 2.00 -8.81
C GLY A 227 14.18 2.24 -8.66
N THR A 228 14.92 2.24 -9.78
CA THR A 228 16.38 2.47 -9.74
C THR A 228 16.76 3.92 -9.41
N ARG A 229 15.80 4.86 -9.48
CA ARG A 229 15.95 6.25 -9.05
C ARG A 229 15.31 6.54 -7.69
N ASP A 230 14.99 5.48 -6.93
CA ASP A 230 14.56 5.52 -5.53
C ASP A 230 15.59 4.78 -4.67
N PRO A 231 16.75 5.40 -4.38
CA PRO A 231 17.88 4.71 -3.77
C PRO A 231 17.59 4.23 -2.35
N GLU A 232 16.68 4.88 -1.62
CA GLU A 232 16.30 4.46 -0.28
C GLU A 232 15.48 3.17 -0.32
N ARG A 233 14.46 3.12 -1.18
CA ARG A 233 13.60 1.94 -1.29
C ARG A 233 14.28 0.78 -2.01
N LEU A 234 15.16 1.07 -2.95
CA LEU A 234 15.98 0.05 -3.60
C LEU A 234 16.92 -0.63 -2.58
N ARG A 235 17.62 0.17 -1.73
CA ARG A 235 18.45 -0.39 -0.65
C ARG A 235 17.62 -1.21 0.34
N ALA A 236 16.43 -0.74 0.71
CA ALA A 236 15.54 -1.49 1.59
C ALA A 236 15.12 -2.83 0.96
N ALA A 237 14.76 -2.84 -0.33
CA ALA A 237 14.42 -4.05 -1.06
C ALA A 237 15.61 -5.02 -1.17
N GLN A 238 16.82 -4.51 -1.43
CA GLN A 238 18.05 -5.30 -1.47
C GLN A 238 18.39 -5.90 -0.09
N HIS A 239 18.17 -5.15 1.00
CA HIS A 239 18.31 -5.67 2.35
C HIS A 239 17.33 -6.83 2.61
N VAL A 240 16.05 -6.65 2.28
CA VAL A 240 15.05 -7.73 2.41
C VAL A 240 15.41 -8.92 1.52
N LYS A 241 15.90 -8.70 0.30
CA LYS A 241 16.39 -9.76 -0.59
C LYS A 241 17.54 -10.57 0.02
N ALA A 242 18.43 -9.91 0.77
CA ALA A 242 19.51 -10.59 1.47
C ALA A 242 18.98 -11.47 2.64
N LEU A 243 17.91 -11.05 3.31
CA LEU A 243 17.23 -11.83 4.35
C LEU A 243 16.38 -12.98 3.77
N ARG A 244 15.80 -12.77 2.58
CA ARG A 244 14.90 -13.66 1.85
C ARG A 244 15.45 -13.92 0.44
N PRO A 245 16.45 -14.80 0.30
CA PRO A 245 17.04 -15.12 -1.01
C PRO A 245 16.05 -15.74 -2.01
N ASP A 246 14.95 -16.30 -1.52
CA ASP A 246 13.83 -16.81 -2.30
C ASP A 246 12.95 -15.71 -2.92
N ALA A 247 12.88 -14.52 -2.31
CA ALA A 247 12.05 -13.42 -2.80
C ALA A 247 12.66 -12.79 -4.08
N PRO A 248 12.00 -12.81 -5.24
CA PRO A 248 12.47 -12.08 -6.41
C PRO A 248 12.48 -10.56 -6.14
N LEU A 249 13.47 -9.86 -6.71
CA LEU A 249 13.56 -8.40 -6.74
C LEU A 249 13.48 -7.93 -8.19
N VAL A 250 12.49 -7.11 -8.49
CA VAL A 250 12.32 -6.43 -9.77
C VAL A 250 12.75 -4.97 -9.64
N GLU A 251 13.81 -4.60 -10.33
CA GLU A 251 14.30 -3.23 -10.39
C GLU A 251 13.70 -2.51 -11.60
N LEU A 252 12.90 -1.47 -11.35
CA LEU A 252 12.25 -0.68 -12.39
C LEU A 252 13.20 0.39 -12.91
N ALA A 253 13.66 0.23 -14.14
CA ALA A 253 14.68 1.10 -14.73
C ALA A 253 14.18 2.56 -14.86
N GLY A 254 14.92 3.51 -14.26
CA GLY A 254 14.60 4.93 -14.32
C GLY A 254 13.43 5.40 -13.47
N ALA A 255 12.73 4.50 -12.76
CA ALA A 255 11.59 4.85 -11.93
C ALA A 255 12.03 5.50 -10.60
N THR A 256 11.36 6.57 -10.22
CA THR A 256 11.39 7.18 -8.88
C THR A 256 10.39 6.45 -7.96
N HIS A 257 10.32 6.88 -6.69
CA HIS A 257 9.32 6.38 -5.76
C HIS A 257 7.88 6.53 -6.31
N ALA A 258 7.55 7.74 -6.76
CA ALA A 258 6.23 8.07 -7.28
C ALA A 258 5.89 7.33 -8.60
N ASP A 259 6.90 6.91 -9.36
CA ASP A 259 6.69 6.18 -10.62
C ASP A 259 6.40 4.70 -10.39
N THR A 260 6.86 4.13 -9.25
CA THR A 260 6.82 2.69 -9.00
C THR A 260 5.45 2.03 -9.28
N PRO A 261 4.29 2.51 -8.78
CA PRO A 261 3.02 1.83 -9.01
C PRO A 261 2.44 2.05 -10.42
N ARG A 262 2.97 3.02 -11.19
CA ARG A 262 2.51 3.34 -12.56
C ARG A 262 3.51 2.91 -13.64
N HIS A 263 4.67 2.37 -13.24
CA HIS A 263 5.68 1.89 -14.19
C HIS A 263 5.13 0.73 -15.03
N PRO A 264 5.38 0.70 -16.34
CA PRO A 264 4.80 -0.30 -17.23
C PRO A 264 5.16 -1.75 -16.86
N ASP A 265 6.30 -1.98 -16.21
CA ASP A 265 6.73 -3.32 -15.81
C ASP A 265 6.23 -3.74 -14.42
N ALA A 266 5.71 -2.82 -13.59
CA ALA A 266 5.32 -3.14 -12.22
C ALA A 266 4.12 -4.11 -12.16
N LEU A 267 3.04 -3.78 -12.87
CA LEU A 267 1.84 -4.61 -12.89
C LEU A 267 2.09 -5.97 -13.55
N PRO A 268 2.76 -6.08 -14.73
CA PRO A 268 3.09 -7.38 -15.31
C PRO A 268 3.94 -8.27 -14.38
N ALA A 269 4.92 -7.69 -13.68
CA ALA A 269 5.74 -8.45 -12.73
C ALA A 269 4.92 -9.01 -11.57
N VAL A 270 4.02 -8.21 -10.99
CA VAL A 270 3.13 -8.65 -9.91
C VAL A 270 2.14 -9.70 -10.42
N ALA A 271 1.52 -9.49 -11.58
CA ALA A 271 0.58 -10.45 -12.15
C ALA A 271 1.26 -11.81 -12.41
N ALA A 272 2.44 -11.81 -13.04
CA ALA A 272 3.21 -13.03 -13.28
C ALA A 272 3.61 -13.75 -11.97
N PHE A 273 4.00 -12.98 -10.93
CA PHE A 273 4.32 -13.57 -9.63
C PHE A 273 3.11 -14.23 -8.97
N ILE A 274 1.97 -13.57 -8.98
CA ILE A 274 0.73 -14.09 -8.40
C ILE A 274 0.23 -15.33 -9.18
N ASP A 275 0.35 -15.31 -10.51
CA ASP A 275 -0.12 -16.40 -11.36
C ASP A 275 0.78 -17.64 -11.32
N ALA A 276 2.01 -17.52 -10.77
CA ALA A 276 2.94 -18.62 -10.57
C ALA A 276 2.74 -19.39 -9.24
N LEU A 277 1.89 -18.88 -8.35
CA LEU A 277 1.58 -19.47 -7.04
C LEU A 277 0.26 -20.24 -7.03
#